data_3d8850091516a75fff4778a3b5814abb
#
_entry.id   3d8850091516a75fff4778a3b5814abb
#
_cell.length_a   1.000
_cell.length_b   1.000
_cell.length_c   1.000
_cell.angle_alpha   90.00
_cell.angle_beta   90.00
_cell.angle_gamma   90.00
#
_symmetry.space_group_name_H-M   'P 1'
#
loop_
_entity.id
_entity.type
_entity.pdbx_description
1 polymer ?
#
loop_
_entity_poly.entity_id
_entity_poly.type
_entity_poly.pdbx_seq_one_letter_code
_entity_poly.pdbx_strand_id
1 'polypeptide(L)'
;MSQTGWQGFLRHADAIRQIGYTRVSTAGQDAQLQLDALLAAGVQKRDVFADVTSGSKTAIERPGMTKLLEYAEAGDTVIVWRIDRLGRSLIDVLNTVELLRSRGIHVRSLSDGIDPATSTGRLMLHMLATLAEYERELIVERVNAGIAAARESGTRFGRPPANPDTIAEKLDIVTEARSRGRTAAEAAALVGWSRATLYRHQTSTATRTP
;
A
#
# COMPACT_ATOMS: atom_id res chain seq x y z
N MET A 1 21.17 33.87 42.51
CA MET A 1 21.20 33.89 41.04
C MET A 1 21.01 32.46 40.56
N SER A 2 19.94 32.24 39.85
CA SER A 2 19.23 30.99 39.61
C SER A 2 19.98 30.02 38.72
N GLN A 3 20.22 28.80 39.19
CA GLN A 3 20.49 27.62 38.35
C GLN A 3 19.18 26.81 38.20
N THR A 4 18.33 27.29 37.38
CA THR A 4 17.09 26.54 37.01
C THR A 4 16.99 26.62 35.48
N GLY A 5 17.21 25.52 34.79
CA GLY A 5 16.81 25.50 33.40
C GLY A 5 17.40 24.44 32.45
N TRP A 6 18.10 23.41 32.91
CA TRP A 6 18.67 22.41 31.98
C TRP A 6 18.39 20.95 32.36
N GLN A 7 17.38 20.67 33.16
CA GLN A 7 17.02 19.29 33.54
C GLN A 7 15.87 18.67 32.74
N GLY A 8 15.43 19.31 31.68
CA GLY A 8 14.30 18.86 30.88
C GLY A 8 14.60 18.14 29.55
N PHE A 9 15.89 17.93 29.21
CA PHE A 9 16.27 17.42 27.87
C PHE A 9 17.17 16.18 27.86
N LEU A 10 17.31 15.48 28.98
CA LEU A 10 17.83 14.13 28.98
C LEU A 10 16.65 13.18 28.79
N ARG A 11 16.13 13.09 27.57
CA ARG A 11 15.37 11.90 27.17
C ARG A 11 16.31 10.72 27.37
N HIS A 12 15.80 9.67 28.01
CA HIS A 12 16.51 8.44 28.26
C HIS A 12 17.27 8.02 27.01
N ALA A 13 18.58 8.21 27.00
CA ALA A 13 19.48 7.65 26.01
C ALA A 13 19.35 6.12 26.12
N ASP A 14 18.86 5.50 25.07
CA ASP A 14 19.29 4.20 24.55
C ASP A 14 19.05 2.92 25.33
N ALA A 15 17.91 2.74 25.97
CA ALA A 15 17.45 1.39 26.19
C ALA A 15 16.70 0.95 24.92
N ILE A 16 17.33 0.08 24.09
CA ILE A 16 16.69 -0.61 22.97
C ILE A 16 15.34 -1.15 23.45
N ARG A 17 14.22 -0.58 22.96
CA ARG A 17 12.89 -1.00 23.37
C ARG A 17 12.50 -2.27 22.63
N GLN A 18 11.83 -3.16 23.33
CA GLN A 18 11.20 -4.34 22.77
C GLN A 18 9.71 -4.04 22.61
N ILE A 19 9.26 -3.95 21.38
CA ILE A 19 7.88 -3.60 21.02
C ILE A 19 7.19 -4.86 20.49
N GLY A 20 6.06 -5.24 21.08
CA GLY A 20 5.29 -6.41 20.66
C GLY A 20 4.26 -6.05 19.60
N TYR A 21 4.08 -6.93 18.63
CA TYR A 21 2.94 -6.83 17.70
C TYR A 21 2.20 -8.16 17.61
N THR A 22 0.87 -8.09 17.75
CA THR A 22 -0.03 -9.23 17.58
C THR A 22 -1.05 -8.98 16.49
N ARG A 23 -1.42 -10.04 15.76
CA ARG A 23 -2.52 -9.99 14.79
C ARG A 23 -3.33 -11.27 14.86
N VAL A 24 -4.64 -11.12 14.99
CA VAL A 24 -5.60 -12.22 14.97
C VAL A 24 -6.76 -11.91 14.04
N SER A 25 -7.37 -12.93 13.46
CA SER A 25 -8.59 -12.79 12.66
C SER A 25 -9.83 -12.57 13.52
N THR A 26 -9.84 -13.14 14.72
CA THR A 26 -10.90 -13.03 15.71
C THR A 26 -10.27 -12.88 17.10
N ALA A 27 -10.92 -12.10 17.97
CA ALA A 27 -10.49 -12.02 19.36
C ALA A 27 -10.77 -13.37 20.06
N GLY A 28 -9.75 -13.98 20.65
CA GLY A 28 -9.90 -15.27 21.32
C GLY A 28 -8.58 -15.86 21.82
N GLN A 29 -8.52 -17.18 21.94
CA GLN A 29 -7.37 -17.91 22.49
C GLN A 29 -6.04 -17.61 21.77
N ASP A 30 -6.05 -17.45 20.46
CA ASP A 30 -4.85 -17.12 19.67
C ASP A 30 -4.27 -15.74 20.04
N ALA A 31 -5.12 -14.77 20.40
CA ALA A 31 -4.65 -13.45 20.83
C ALA A 31 -3.93 -13.53 22.17
N GLN A 32 -4.49 -14.29 23.12
CA GLN A 32 -3.89 -14.48 24.44
C GLN A 32 -2.56 -15.22 24.34
N LEU A 33 -2.49 -16.29 23.55
CA LEU A 33 -1.26 -17.06 23.32
C LEU A 33 -0.14 -16.19 22.76
N GLN A 34 -0.44 -15.34 21.77
CA GLN A 34 0.54 -14.41 21.22
C GLN A 34 1.01 -13.40 22.26
N LEU A 35 0.08 -12.83 23.04
CA LEU A 35 0.40 -11.87 24.10
C LEU A 35 1.30 -12.51 25.16
N ASP A 36 0.96 -13.71 25.65
CA ASP A 36 1.73 -14.41 26.66
C ASP A 36 3.15 -14.73 26.16
N ALA A 37 3.31 -15.13 24.90
CA ALA A 37 4.60 -15.36 24.30
C ALA A 37 5.46 -14.09 24.22
N LEU A 38 4.86 -12.94 23.90
CA LEU A 38 5.56 -11.64 23.88
C LEU A 38 5.99 -11.21 25.28
N LEU A 39 5.11 -11.35 26.27
CA LEU A 39 5.42 -11.02 27.66
C LEU A 39 6.52 -11.93 28.23
N ALA A 40 6.48 -13.23 27.93
CA ALA A 40 7.54 -14.17 28.28
C ALA A 40 8.90 -13.84 27.61
N ALA A 41 8.88 -13.23 26.43
CA ALA A 41 10.08 -12.75 25.75
C ALA A 41 10.61 -11.41 26.28
N GLY A 42 9.95 -10.81 27.29
CA GLY A 42 10.39 -9.57 27.93
C GLY A 42 9.73 -8.29 27.43
N VAL A 43 8.77 -8.38 26.50
CA VAL A 43 8.00 -7.21 26.04
C VAL A 43 7.09 -6.73 27.17
N GLN A 44 7.07 -5.42 27.42
CA GLN A 44 6.16 -4.84 28.40
C GLN A 44 4.75 -4.74 27.80
N LYS A 45 3.71 -5.03 28.61
CA LYS A 45 2.32 -5.00 28.13
C LYS A 45 1.91 -3.67 27.49
N ARG A 46 2.45 -2.55 27.97
CA ARG A 46 2.19 -1.20 27.44
C ARG A 46 2.78 -0.99 26.02
N ASP A 47 3.80 -1.76 25.67
CA ASP A 47 4.52 -1.67 24.40
C ASP A 47 4.02 -2.73 23.39
N VAL A 48 2.85 -3.36 23.66
CA VAL A 48 2.22 -4.31 22.75
C VAL A 48 1.12 -3.62 21.94
N PHE A 49 1.26 -3.67 20.64
CA PHE A 49 0.27 -3.20 19.66
C PHE A 49 -0.47 -4.39 19.07
N ALA A 50 -1.78 -4.26 18.91
CA ALA A 50 -2.62 -5.36 18.48
C ALA A 50 -3.57 -4.94 17.36
N ASP A 51 -3.76 -5.84 16.40
CA ASP A 51 -4.80 -5.73 15.38
C ASP A 51 -5.71 -6.96 15.40
N VAL A 52 -7.02 -6.70 15.42
CA VAL A 52 -8.04 -7.72 15.19
C VAL A 52 -8.60 -7.47 13.80
N THR A 53 -8.11 -8.21 12.81
CA THR A 53 -8.51 -8.00 11.41
C THR A 53 -8.34 -9.27 10.60
N SER A 54 -9.30 -9.52 9.72
CA SER A 54 -9.15 -10.52 8.66
C SER A 54 -7.99 -10.12 7.74
N GLY A 55 -7.36 -11.09 7.08
CA GLY A 55 -6.19 -10.88 6.21
C GLY A 55 -6.42 -10.01 4.95
N SER A 56 -7.52 -9.22 4.88
CA SER A 56 -7.83 -8.38 3.71
C SER A 56 -6.99 -7.11 3.61
N LYS A 57 -6.57 -6.52 4.75
CA LYS A 57 -5.78 -5.29 4.79
C LYS A 57 -4.27 -5.57 4.77
N THR A 58 -3.51 -4.75 4.06
CA THR A 58 -2.05 -4.74 4.16
C THR A 58 -1.61 -4.33 5.57
N ALA A 59 -0.37 -4.64 5.96
CA ALA A 59 0.11 -4.35 7.31
C ALA A 59 0.00 -2.86 7.65
N ILE A 60 0.43 -1.99 6.74
CA ILE A 60 0.46 -0.54 6.95
C ILE A 60 -0.94 0.11 7.04
N GLU A 61 -2.00 -0.57 6.56
CA GLU A 61 -3.39 -0.10 6.65
C GLU A 61 -4.05 -0.50 7.99
N ARG A 62 -3.35 -1.23 8.85
CA ARG A 62 -3.88 -1.70 10.13
C ARG A 62 -3.62 -0.66 11.22
N PRO A 63 -4.63 -0.29 12.01
CA PRO A 63 -4.48 0.75 13.03
C PRO A 63 -3.40 0.47 14.08
N GLY A 64 -3.26 -0.80 14.52
CA GLY A 64 -2.23 -1.20 15.47
C GLY A 64 -0.83 -1.11 14.89
N MET A 65 -0.64 -1.53 13.64
CA MET A 65 0.64 -1.40 12.94
C MET A 65 1.00 0.08 12.70
N THR A 66 0.03 0.92 12.30
CA THR A 66 0.26 2.36 12.13
C THR A 66 0.76 3.00 13.43
N LYS A 67 0.09 2.73 14.55
CA LYS A 67 0.51 3.22 15.87
C LYS A 67 1.90 2.71 16.27
N LEU A 68 2.20 1.43 15.98
CA LEU A 68 3.53 0.87 16.21
C LEU A 68 4.59 1.63 15.41
N LEU A 69 4.34 1.89 14.13
CA LEU A 69 5.27 2.63 13.26
C LEU A 69 5.47 4.09 13.68
N GLU A 70 4.48 4.71 14.31
CA GLU A 70 4.57 6.05 14.90
C GLU A 70 5.34 6.05 16.24
N TYR A 71 5.25 4.94 16.98
CA TYR A 71 5.86 4.79 18.31
C TYR A 71 7.32 4.34 18.25
N ALA A 72 7.67 3.46 17.30
CA ALA A 72 8.98 2.85 17.20
C ALA A 72 10.03 3.82 16.63
N GLU A 73 11.22 3.80 17.22
CA GLU A 73 12.38 4.59 16.83
C GLU A 73 13.52 3.69 16.33
N ALA A 74 14.50 4.31 15.65
CA ALA A 74 15.68 3.57 15.20
C ALA A 74 16.43 2.93 16.41
N GLY A 75 16.82 1.67 16.26
CA GLY A 75 17.42 0.85 17.31
C GLY A 75 16.40 -0.05 18.04
N ASP A 76 15.10 0.27 18.01
CA ASP A 76 14.08 -0.57 18.63
C ASP A 76 13.95 -1.94 17.95
N THR A 77 13.41 -2.94 18.67
CA THR A 77 13.15 -4.28 18.15
C THR A 77 11.67 -4.60 18.21
N VAL A 78 11.05 -4.80 17.06
CA VAL A 78 9.68 -5.31 16.93
C VAL A 78 9.69 -6.83 17.06
N ILE A 79 8.98 -7.35 18.06
CA ILE A 79 8.88 -8.78 18.34
C ILE A 79 7.48 -9.25 17.99
N VAL A 80 7.41 -10.33 17.22
CA VAL A 80 6.17 -11.03 16.86
C VAL A 80 6.25 -12.50 17.27
N TRP A 81 5.12 -13.11 17.53
CA TRP A 81 5.10 -14.56 17.78
C TRP A 81 5.53 -15.35 16.53
N ARG A 82 4.98 -15.00 15.36
CA ARG A 82 5.34 -15.54 14.05
C ARG A 82 5.44 -14.43 13.01
N ILE A 83 6.32 -14.59 12.04
CA ILE A 83 6.56 -13.58 11.00
C ILE A 83 5.32 -13.31 10.15
N ASP A 84 4.43 -14.30 9.97
CA ASP A 84 3.19 -14.17 9.21
C ASP A 84 2.17 -13.20 9.86
N ARG A 85 2.40 -12.77 11.10
CA ARG A 85 1.61 -11.71 11.74
C ARG A 85 1.86 -10.35 11.10
N LEU A 86 3.05 -10.12 10.52
CA LEU A 86 3.43 -8.85 9.90
C LEU A 86 2.80 -8.60 8.52
N GLY A 87 2.15 -9.58 7.90
CA GLY A 87 1.54 -9.39 6.59
C GLY A 87 0.33 -10.29 6.34
N ARG A 88 -0.35 -10.07 5.21
CA ARG A 88 -1.43 -10.94 4.68
C ARG A 88 -0.93 -11.95 3.65
N SER A 89 0.23 -11.70 3.09
CA SER A 89 0.93 -12.55 2.12
C SER A 89 2.42 -12.47 2.40
N LEU A 90 3.20 -13.36 1.80
CA LEU A 90 4.66 -13.34 1.92
C LEU A 90 5.23 -11.99 1.47
N ILE A 91 4.76 -11.45 0.35
CA ILE A 91 5.18 -10.15 -0.18
C ILE A 91 4.87 -9.02 0.83
N ASP A 92 3.70 -9.02 1.46
CA ASP A 92 3.31 -8.01 2.45
C ASP A 92 4.18 -8.11 3.72
N VAL A 93 4.51 -9.33 4.16
CA VAL A 93 5.46 -9.56 5.27
C VAL A 93 6.82 -8.96 4.94
N LEU A 94 7.37 -9.25 3.76
CA LEU A 94 8.69 -8.78 3.36
C LEU A 94 8.73 -7.25 3.21
N ASN A 95 7.70 -6.66 2.62
CA ASN A 95 7.59 -5.20 2.52
C ASN A 95 7.55 -4.55 3.92
N THR A 96 6.85 -5.19 4.88
CA THR A 96 6.77 -4.69 6.26
C THR A 96 8.12 -4.81 6.97
N VAL A 97 8.82 -5.94 6.82
CA VAL A 97 10.16 -6.15 7.37
C VAL A 97 11.15 -5.15 6.78
N GLU A 98 11.11 -4.92 5.46
CA GLU A 98 11.98 -3.94 4.79
C GLU A 98 11.68 -2.51 5.22
N LEU A 99 10.41 -2.14 5.38
CA LEU A 99 10.01 -0.85 5.92
C LEU A 99 10.56 -0.63 7.33
N LEU A 100 10.46 -1.62 8.23
CA LEU A 100 11.02 -1.54 9.57
C LEU A 100 12.53 -1.41 9.52
N ARG A 101 13.19 -2.23 8.70
CA ARG A 101 14.65 -2.19 8.51
C ARG A 101 15.14 -0.84 7.98
N SER A 102 14.46 -0.26 7.00
CA SER A 102 14.82 1.05 6.42
C SER A 102 14.71 2.20 7.43
N ARG A 103 13.88 2.01 8.48
CA ARG A 103 13.78 2.93 9.62
C ARG A 103 14.78 2.63 10.76
N GLY A 104 15.67 1.65 10.57
CA GLY A 104 16.62 1.21 11.60
C GLY A 104 15.96 0.40 12.72
N ILE A 105 14.75 -0.15 12.51
CA ILE A 105 14.01 -0.96 13.47
C ILE A 105 14.28 -2.43 13.18
N HIS A 106 14.67 -3.20 14.19
CA HIS A 106 14.91 -4.63 14.08
C HIS A 106 13.60 -5.42 14.18
N VAL A 107 13.57 -6.62 13.59
CA VAL A 107 12.41 -7.51 13.65
C VAL A 107 12.87 -8.86 14.19
N ARG A 108 12.12 -9.43 15.14
CA ARG A 108 12.37 -10.76 15.69
C ARG A 108 11.09 -11.58 15.76
N SER A 109 11.13 -12.80 15.23
CA SER A 109 10.05 -13.78 15.38
C SER A 109 10.42 -14.84 16.42
N LEU A 110 9.50 -15.11 17.37
CA LEU A 110 9.79 -16.03 18.47
C LEU A 110 9.67 -17.50 18.04
N SER A 111 8.70 -17.82 17.20
CA SER A 111 8.38 -19.20 16.82
C SER A 111 9.14 -19.69 15.59
N ASP A 112 9.45 -18.79 14.65
CA ASP A 112 10.03 -19.16 13.36
C ASP A 112 11.57 -19.13 13.37
N GLY A 113 12.19 -18.71 14.49
CA GLY A 113 13.64 -18.56 14.60
C GLY A 113 14.21 -17.46 13.70
N ILE A 114 13.38 -16.59 13.17
CA ILE A 114 13.80 -15.49 12.29
C ILE A 114 14.23 -14.31 13.17
N ASP A 115 15.55 -14.17 13.29
CA ASP A 115 16.19 -13.05 13.96
C ASP A 115 17.28 -12.49 13.04
N PRO A 116 17.09 -11.28 12.47
CA PRO A 116 18.08 -10.67 11.56
C PRO A 116 19.43 -10.41 12.21
N ALA A 117 19.51 -10.41 13.54
CA ALA A 117 20.78 -10.29 14.25
C ALA A 117 21.66 -11.54 14.04
N THR A 118 21.06 -12.69 13.78
CA THR A 118 21.77 -13.95 13.52
C THR A 118 22.05 -14.16 12.04
N SER A 119 23.12 -14.90 11.70
CA SER A 119 23.43 -15.26 10.30
C SER A 119 22.33 -16.13 9.67
N THR A 120 21.80 -17.08 10.44
CA THR A 120 20.72 -17.97 10.00
C THR A 120 19.42 -17.19 9.75
N GLY A 121 19.04 -16.27 10.63
CA GLY A 121 17.85 -15.43 10.45
C GLY A 121 17.97 -14.52 9.23
N ARG A 122 19.15 -13.95 8.97
CA ARG A 122 19.41 -13.18 7.74
C ARG A 122 19.29 -14.04 6.49
N LEU A 123 19.85 -15.23 6.51
CA LEU A 123 19.71 -16.18 5.38
C LEU A 123 18.25 -16.51 5.11
N MET A 124 17.46 -16.83 6.14
CA MET A 124 16.03 -17.10 6.01
C MET A 124 15.26 -15.92 5.39
N LEU A 125 15.55 -14.69 5.84
CA LEU A 125 14.92 -13.49 5.26
C LEU A 125 15.28 -13.31 3.78
N HIS A 126 16.55 -13.55 3.39
CA HIS A 126 16.95 -13.49 1.98
C HIS A 126 16.26 -14.56 1.14
N MET A 127 16.12 -15.79 1.64
CA MET A 127 15.39 -16.85 0.95
C MET A 127 13.90 -16.48 0.76
N LEU A 128 13.26 -15.93 1.79
CA LEU A 128 11.89 -15.46 1.71
C LEU A 128 11.74 -14.30 0.71
N ALA A 129 12.72 -13.39 0.66
CA ALA A 129 12.74 -12.29 -0.31
C ALA A 129 12.81 -12.80 -1.76
N THR A 130 13.73 -13.72 -2.04
CA THR A 130 13.86 -14.35 -3.36
C THR A 130 12.58 -15.10 -3.77
N LEU A 131 11.95 -15.82 -2.82
CA LEU A 131 10.69 -16.50 -3.08
C LEU A 131 9.54 -15.51 -3.41
N ALA A 132 9.48 -14.39 -2.73
CA ALA A 132 8.48 -13.36 -3.00
C ALA A 132 8.69 -12.67 -4.36
N GLU A 133 9.93 -12.44 -4.78
CA GLU A 133 10.26 -11.95 -6.11
C GLU A 133 9.79 -12.94 -7.18
N TYR A 134 10.09 -14.21 -6.99
CA TYR A 134 9.64 -15.28 -7.90
C TYR A 134 8.10 -15.37 -7.98
N GLU A 135 7.39 -15.32 -6.85
CA GLU A 135 5.92 -15.27 -6.85
C GLU A 135 5.38 -14.07 -7.63
N ARG A 136 6.03 -12.89 -7.48
CA ARG A 136 5.65 -11.68 -8.23
C ARG A 136 5.83 -11.86 -9.73
N GLU A 137 6.95 -12.45 -10.17
CA GLU A 137 7.21 -12.75 -11.58
C GLU A 137 6.14 -13.68 -12.15
N LEU A 138 5.81 -14.77 -11.44
CA LEU A 138 4.74 -15.69 -11.85
C LEU A 138 3.37 -15.01 -11.98
N ILE A 139 3.05 -14.05 -11.09
CA ILE A 139 1.81 -13.28 -11.18
C ILE A 139 1.82 -12.40 -12.45
N VAL A 140 2.94 -11.72 -12.72
CA VAL A 140 3.08 -10.87 -13.93
C VAL A 140 2.96 -11.71 -15.19
N GLU A 141 3.59 -12.88 -15.26
CA GLU A 141 3.48 -13.80 -16.39
C GLU A 141 2.03 -14.23 -16.63
N ARG A 142 1.31 -14.63 -15.57
CA ARG A 142 -0.12 -15.02 -15.70
C ARG A 142 -0.99 -13.86 -16.18
N VAL A 143 -0.77 -12.65 -15.66
CA VAL A 143 -1.50 -11.45 -16.07
C VAL A 143 -1.23 -11.15 -17.55
N ASN A 144 0.04 -11.19 -17.98
CA ASN A 144 0.42 -10.95 -19.37
C ASN A 144 -0.16 -12.01 -20.31
N ALA A 145 -0.12 -13.28 -19.93
CA ALA A 145 -0.75 -14.36 -20.69
C ALA A 145 -2.27 -14.17 -20.81
N GLY A 146 -2.93 -13.77 -19.71
CA GLY A 146 -4.35 -13.45 -19.71
C GLY A 146 -4.71 -12.26 -20.61
N ILE A 147 -3.88 -11.20 -20.61
CA ILE A 147 -4.03 -10.03 -21.48
C ILE A 147 -3.86 -10.46 -22.96
N ALA A 148 -2.85 -11.28 -23.26
CA ALA A 148 -2.61 -11.78 -24.61
C ALA A 148 -3.82 -12.58 -25.13
N ALA A 149 -4.29 -13.55 -24.36
CA ALA A 149 -5.47 -14.35 -24.71
C ALA A 149 -6.74 -13.50 -24.88
N ALA A 150 -6.95 -12.49 -24.03
CA ALA A 150 -8.07 -11.58 -24.15
C ALA A 150 -7.98 -10.69 -25.41
N ARG A 151 -6.77 -10.28 -25.81
CA ARG A 151 -6.57 -9.56 -27.07
C ARG A 151 -6.84 -10.42 -28.29
N GLU A 152 -6.39 -11.68 -28.28
CA GLU A 152 -6.65 -12.64 -29.35
C GLU A 152 -8.16 -12.93 -29.47
N SER A 153 -8.91 -12.95 -28.37
CA SER A 153 -10.38 -13.07 -28.36
C SER A 153 -11.11 -11.78 -28.75
N GLY A 154 -10.40 -10.73 -29.14
CA GLY A 154 -10.98 -9.45 -29.59
C GLY A 154 -11.35 -8.49 -28.46
N THR A 155 -11.01 -8.78 -27.21
CA THR A 155 -11.27 -7.87 -26.09
C THR A 155 -10.47 -6.60 -26.23
N ARG A 156 -11.13 -5.46 -26.27
CA ARG A 156 -10.49 -4.13 -26.33
C ARG A 156 -10.25 -3.62 -24.91
N PHE A 157 -8.98 -3.38 -24.59
CA PHE A 157 -8.57 -2.76 -23.31
C PHE A 157 -8.58 -1.25 -23.42
N GLY A 158 -8.74 -0.59 -22.29
CA GLY A 158 -8.71 0.86 -22.15
C GLY A 158 -10.09 1.45 -21.92
N ARG A 159 -10.15 2.79 -21.97
CA ARG A 159 -11.42 3.51 -21.79
C ARG A 159 -12.36 3.17 -22.95
N PRO A 160 -13.62 2.78 -22.69
CA PRO A 160 -14.61 2.60 -23.76
C PRO A 160 -14.67 3.83 -24.66
N PRO A 161 -14.86 3.65 -25.98
CA PRO A 161 -15.08 4.78 -26.86
C PRO A 161 -16.31 5.55 -26.41
N ALA A 162 -16.25 6.88 -26.52
CA ALA A 162 -17.43 7.70 -26.21
C ALA A 162 -18.57 7.36 -27.18
N ASN A 163 -19.80 7.34 -26.68
CA ASN A 163 -20.97 7.07 -27.51
C ASN A 163 -21.06 8.10 -28.66
N PRO A 164 -21.11 7.66 -29.93
CA PRO A 164 -21.21 8.56 -31.07
C PRO A 164 -22.39 9.53 -31.00
N ASP A 165 -23.56 9.09 -30.50
CA ASP A 165 -24.76 9.91 -30.36
C ASP A 165 -24.53 11.04 -29.35
N THR A 166 -23.93 10.73 -28.22
CA THR A 166 -23.54 11.74 -27.22
C THR A 166 -22.51 12.75 -27.75
N ILE A 167 -21.61 12.30 -28.65
CA ILE A 167 -20.65 13.19 -29.29
C ILE A 167 -21.39 14.13 -30.26
N ALA A 168 -22.34 13.60 -31.05
CA ALA A 168 -23.11 14.38 -32.02
C ALA A 168 -23.96 15.44 -31.32
N GLU A 169 -24.72 15.07 -30.28
CA GLU A 169 -25.50 16.03 -29.46
C GLU A 169 -24.62 17.14 -28.90
N LYS A 170 -23.44 16.83 -28.40
CA LYS A 170 -22.51 17.82 -27.88
C LYS A 170 -21.93 18.73 -28.96
N LEU A 171 -21.69 18.20 -30.16
CA LEU A 171 -21.24 19.00 -31.31
C LEU A 171 -22.33 19.96 -31.78
N ASP A 172 -23.59 19.57 -31.76
CA ASP A 172 -24.73 20.41 -32.12
C ASP A 172 -24.85 21.60 -31.15
N ILE A 173 -24.77 21.34 -29.84
CA ILE A 173 -24.77 22.39 -28.79
C ILE A 173 -23.61 23.38 -29.02
N VAL A 174 -22.41 22.85 -29.32
CA VAL A 174 -21.23 23.69 -29.58
C VAL A 174 -21.42 24.53 -30.85
N THR A 175 -21.98 23.95 -31.90
CA THR A 175 -22.23 24.63 -33.18
C THR A 175 -23.23 25.75 -32.98
N GLU A 176 -24.32 25.50 -32.29
CA GLU A 176 -25.33 26.52 -31.95
C GLU A 176 -24.73 27.65 -31.09
N ALA A 177 -23.91 27.30 -30.08
CA ALA A 177 -23.26 28.32 -29.24
C ALA A 177 -22.29 29.20 -30.06
N ARG A 178 -21.59 28.63 -31.04
CA ARG A 178 -20.70 29.38 -31.91
C ARG A 178 -21.45 30.27 -32.91
N SER A 179 -22.60 29.83 -33.42
CA SER A 179 -23.44 30.67 -34.29
C SER A 179 -23.98 31.90 -33.55
N ARG A 180 -24.09 31.82 -32.22
CA ARG A 180 -24.46 32.94 -31.35
C ARG A 180 -23.28 33.82 -30.91
N GLY A 181 -22.09 33.65 -31.52
CA GLY A 181 -20.93 34.53 -31.32
C GLY A 181 -19.99 34.07 -30.17
N ARG A 182 -20.22 32.92 -29.54
CA ARG A 182 -19.29 32.41 -28.51
C ARG A 182 -17.97 31.91 -29.11
N THR A 183 -16.89 32.07 -28.37
CA THR A 183 -15.59 31.54 -28.76
C THR A 183 -15.57 29.99 -28.70
N ALA A 184 -14.64 29.35 -29.38
CA ALA A 184 -14.51 27.89 -29.36
C ALA A 184 -14.23 27.33 -27.94
N ALA A 185 -13.54 28.10 -27.10
CA ALA A 185 -13.26 27.70 -25.72
C ALA A 185 -14.53 27.73 -24.85
N GLU A 186 -15.31 28.82 -24.95
CA GLU A 186 -16.59 28.98 -24.23
C GLU A 186 -17.61 27.93 -24.66
N ALA A 187 -17.75 27.69 -25.97
CA ALA A 187 -18.66 26.69 -26.50
C ALA A 187 -18.29 25.27 -26.06
N ALA A 188 -17.01 24.91 -26.06
CA ALA A 188 -16.54 23.63 -25.57
C ALA A 188 -16.79 23.43 -24.07
N ALA A 189 -16.64 24.49 -23.27
CA ALA A 189 -16.90 24.45 -21.83
C ALA A 189 -18.35 24.11 -21.49
N LEU A 190 -19.34 24.53 -22.31
CA LEU A 190 -20.76 24.22 -22.11
C LEU A 190 -21.05 22.72 -22.09
N VAL A 191 -20.28 21.93 -22.86
CA VAL A 191 -20.44 20.48 -22.94
C VAL A 191 -19.38 19.71 -22.12
N GLY A 192 -18.61 20.43 -21.28
CA GLY A 192 -17.56 19.85 -20.44
C GLY A 192 -16.32 19.38 -21.22
N TRP A 193 -16.03 19.98 -22.39
CA TRP A 193 -14.88 19.67 -23.19
C TRP A 193 -13.80 20.76 -23.10
N SER A 194 -12.54 20.35 -23.25
CA SER A 194 -11.48 21.30 -23.56
C SER A 194 -11.54 21.69 -25.05
N ARG A 195 -10.96 22.85 -25.40
CA ARG A 195 -10.83 23.29 -26.79
C ARG A 195 -10.15 22.22 -27.68
N ALA A 196 -9.12 21.54 -27.14
CA ALA A 196 -8.43 20.46 -27.86
C ALA A 196 -9.34 19.24 -28.11
N THR A 197 -10.20 18.90 -27.14
CA THR A 197 -11.20 17.82 -27.28
C THR A 197 -12.24 18.15 -28.34
N LEU A 198 -12.71 19.40 -28.39
CA LEU A 198 -13.64 19.85 -29.42
C LEU A 198 -13.05 19.65 -30.83
N TYR A 199 -11.86 20.19 -31.09
CA TYR A 199 -11.25 20.07 -32.42
C TYR A 199 -10.99 18.62 -32.80
N ARG A 200 -10.57 17.76 -31.89
CA ARG A 200 -10.38 16.32 -32.15
C ARG A 200 -11.68 15.64 -32.61
N HIS A 201 -12.83 15.97 -32.03
CA HIS A 201 -14.11 15.42 -32.43
C HIS A 201 -14.60 16.00 -33.76
N GLN A 202 -14.37 17.29 -34.03
CA GLN A 202 -14.70 17.91 -35.33
C GLN A 202 -13.90 17.28 -36.48
N THR A 203 -12.60 17.05 -36.28
CA THR A 203 -11.75 16.40 -37.32
C THR A 203 -12.16 14.95 -37.56
N SER A 204 -12.51 14.21 -36.46
CA SER A 204 -12.94 12.82 -36.59
C SER A 204 -14.28 12.66 -37.33
N THR A 205 -15.15 13.66 -37.28
CA THR A 205 -16.45 13.67 -37.96
C THR A 205 -16.26 14.02 -39.46
N ALA A 206 -15.34 14.94 -39.75
CA ALA A 206 -15.04 15.33 -41.14
C ALA A 206 -14.38 14.22 -42.01
N THR A 207 -13.69 13.26 -41.36
CA THR A 207 -13.06 12.11 -42.05
C THR A 207 -14.03 10.95 -42.28
N ARG A 208 -15.27 11.00 -41.78
CA ARG A 208 -16.28 9.96 -41.89
C ARG A 208 -17.34 10.21 -42.97
N THR A 209 -17.26 11.31 -43.69
CA THR A 209 -18.14 11.54 -44.87
C THR A 209 -17.48 10.92 -46.10
N PRO A 210 -18.15 9.95 -46.77
CA PRO A 210 -17.61 9.22 -47.92
C PRO A 210 -17.37 10.14 -49.13
#